data_1d5fb6f510b518345b4905328262dff7
#
_entry.id   1d5fb6f510b518345b4905328262dff7
#
_cell.length_a   1.000
_cell.length_b   1.000
_cell.length_c   1.000
_cell.angle_alpha   90.00
_cell.angle_beta   90.00
_cell.angle_gamma   90.00
#
_symmetry.space_group_name_H-M   'P 1'
#
loop_
_entity.id
_entity.type
_entity.pdbx_description
1 polymer ?
#
loop_
_entity_poly.entity_id
_entity_poly.type
_entity_poly.pdbx_seq_one_letter_code
_entity_poly.pdbx_strand_id
1 'polypeptide(L)'
;MKVEALDKVKRWHVIYTKSKWEKKVEGLLLNASIESWCPVQKKERQWSDRKKIIEEPLFRSYVFVKIEKEEHSKVLGTIGVVNFLY
;
A
#
# COMPACT_ATOMS: atom_id res chain seq x y z
N MET A 1 -19.62 9.25 -22.78
CA MET A 1 -19.09 10.32 -21.95
C MET A 1 -19.29 10.11 -20.48
N LYS A 2 -20.54 10.04 -20.08
CA LYS A 2 -20.84 9.85 -18.66
C LYS A 2 -20.30 8.54 -18.12
N VAL A 3 -20.33 7.51 -18.95
CA VAL A 3 -19.81 6.19 -18.59
C VAL A 3 -18.33 6.27 -18.34
N GLU A 4 -17.61 7.01 -19.15
CA GLU A 4 -16.17 7.19 -18.97
C GLU A 4 -15.85 7.84 -17.64
N ALA A 5 -16.64 8.84 -17.27
CA ALA A 5 -16.44 9.52 -16.00
C ALA A 5 -16.63 8.57 -14.83
N LEU A 6 -17.60 7.66 -14.93
CA LEU A 6 -17.84 6.67 -13.90
C LEU A 6 -16.69 5.66 -13.79
N ASP A 7 -16.12 5.26 -14.92
CA ASP A 7 -15.00 4.33 -14.94
C ASP A 7 -13.73 4.93 -14.37
N LYS A 8 -13.65 6.26 -14.36
CA LYS A 8 -12.47 6.96 -13.86
C LYS A 8 -12.57 7.35 -12.39
N VAL A 9 -13.60 6.90 -11.72
CA VAL A 9 -13.74 7.15 -10.29
C VAL A 9 -12.75 6.28 -9.54
N LYS A 10 -11.93 6.91 -8.73
CA LYS A 10 -10.96 6.20 -7.90
C LYS A 10 -11.65 5.66 -6.67
N ARG A 11 -11.32 4.44 -6.32
CA ARG A 11 -11.87 3.77 -5.15
C ARG A 11 -10.76 3.12 -4.36
N TRP A 12 -10.97 3.00 -3.06
CA TRP A 12 -10.02 2.33 -2.19
C TRP A 12 -10.11 0.83 -2.35
N HIS A 13 -8.95 0.21 -2.46
CA HIS A 13 -8.81 -1.24 -2.52
C HIS A 13 -7.73 -1.64 -1.53
N VAL A 14 -7.76 -2.90 -1.14
CA VAL A 14 -6.72 -3.47 -0.30
C VAL A 14 -5.92 -4.44 -1.13
N ILE A 15 -4.60 -4.30 -1.09
CA ILE A 15 -3.72 -5.24 -1.78
C ILE A 15 -2.91 -6.03 -0.79
N TYR A 16 -2.61 -7.24 -1.19
CA TYR A 16 -1.80 -8.17 -0.44
C TYR A 16 -0.37 -8.07 -0.93
N THR A 17 0.58 -7.92 -0.03
CA THR A 17 1.99 -7.77 -0.39
C THR A 17 2.81 -8.91 0.22
N LYS A 18 4.04 -9.04 -0.26
CA LYS A 18 4.99 -9.92 0.38
C LYS A 18 5.30 -9.40 1.78
N SER A 19 5.64 -10.32 2.67
CA SER A 19 5.99 -9.99 4.04
C SER A 19 7.12 -8.95 4.07
N LYS A 20 6.94 -7.93 4.91
CA LYS A 20 7.90 -6.83 5.09
C LYS A 20 8.09 -5.93 3.89
N TRP A 21 7.24 -6.06 2.87
CA TRP A 21 7.29 -5.22 1.69
C TRP A 21 6.28 -4.07 1.73
N GLU A 22 5.52 -3.96 2.79
CA GLU A 22 4.41 -3.00 2.86
C GLU A 22 4.84 -1.56 2.55
N LYS A 23 5.84 -1.07 3.27
CA LYS A 23 6.32 0.29 3.06
C LYS A 23 6.99 0.46 1.70
N LYS A 24 7.71 -0.54 1.26
CA LYS A 24 8.38 -0.48 -0.03
C LYS A 24 7.37 -0.43 -1.17
N VAL A 25 6.32 -1.23 -1.07
CA VAL A 25 5.24 -1.22 -2.06
C VAL A 25 4.54 0.13 -2.06
N GLU A 26 4.25 0.67 -0.89
CA GLU A 26 3.65 2.00 -0.80
C GLU A 26 4.50 3.02 -1.54
N GLY A 27 5.80 3.03 -1.28
CA GLY A 27 6.72 3.96 -1.93
C GLY A 27 6.76 3.79 -3.44
N LEU A 28 6.79 2.54 -3.90
CA LEU A 28 6.80 2.25 -5.34
C LEU A 28 5.52 2.72 -6.02
N LEU A 29 4.38 2.52 -5.36
CA LEU A 29 3.11 2.96 -5.90
C LEU A 29 3.01 4.47 -5.94
N LEU A 30 3.46 5.14 -4.89
CA LEU A 30 3.48 6.60 -4.87
C LEU A 30 4.36 7.16 -5.99
N ASN A 31 5.51 6.53 -6.22
CA ASN A 31 6.40 6.93 -7.32
C ASN A 31 5.74 6.73 -8.68
N ALA A 32 4.81 5.81 -8.78
CA ALA A 32 4.06 5.57 -10.00
C ALA A 32 2.79 6.42 -10.08
N SER A 33 2.66 7.41 -9.22
CA SER A 33 1.52 8.31 -9.14
C SER A 33 0.22 7.60 -8.76
N ILE A 34 0.34 6.53 -7.99
CA ILE A 34 -0.81 5.81 -7.45
C ILE A 34 -0.92 6.15 -5.98
N GLU A 35 -2.07 6.68 -5.58
CA GLU A 35 -2.31 7.01 -4.18
C GLU A 35 -2.38 5.72 -3.37
N SER A 36 -1.50 5.62 -2.38
CA SER A 36 -1.42 4.41 -1.56
C SER A 36 -1.16 4.80 -0.11
N TRP A 37 -1.50 3.91 0.78
CA TRP A 37 -1.38 4.16 2.21
C TRP A 37 -1.06 2.86 2.93
N CYS A 38 0.05 2.89 3.64
CA CYS A 38 0.43 1.80 4.53
C CYS A 38 0.39 2.36 5.95
N PRO A 39 -0.74 2.18 6.67
CA PRO A 39 -0.79 2.69 8.03
C PRO A 39 0.25 2.01 8.90
N VAL A 40 0.92 2.81 9.70
CA VAL A 40 1.98 2.31 10.58
C VAL A 40 1.67 2.68 12.01
N GLN A 41 2.23 1.92 12.93
CA GLN A 41 2.21 2.26 14.34
C GLN A 41 3.64 2.40 14.82
N LYS A 42 3.83 3.29 15.77
CA LYS A 42 5.14 3.47 16.38
C LYS A 42 5.20 2.62 17.63
N LYS A 43 6.27 1.83 17.74
CA LYS A 43 6.51 1.02 18.93
C LYS A 43 7.85 1.35 19.52
N GLU A 44 7.89 1.43 20.84
CA GLU A 44 9.11 1.62 21.57
C GLU A 44 9.73 0.26 21.84
N ARG A 45 10.99 0.13 21.47
CA ARG A 45 11.72 -1.11 21.74
C ARG A 45 13.00 -0.78 22.49
N GLN A 46 13.31 -1.63 23.45
CA GLN A 46 14.53 -1.48 24.24
C GLN A 46 15.65 -2.29 23.59
N TRP A 47 16.72 -1.60 23.28
CA TRP A 47 17.92 -2.22 22.72
C TRP A 47 19.09 -1.95 23.68
N SER A 48 19.50 -2.98 24.41
CA SER A 48 20.59 -2.82 25.41
C SER A 48 20.29 -1.64 26.33
N ASP A 49 21.03 -0.55 26.20
CA ASP A 49 20.89 0.63 27.03
C ASP A 49 20.00 1.71 26.45
N ARG A 50 19.42 1.46 25.27
CA ARG A 50 18.70 2.48 24.53
C ARG A 50 17.27 2.07 24.25
N LYS A 51 16.41 3.08 24.25
CA LYS A 51 15.06 2.94 23.74
C LYS A 51 15.04 3.45 22.31
N LYS A 52 14.43 2.69 21.45
CA LYS A 52 14.32 3.05 20.05
C LYS A 52 12.86 2.99 19.62
N ILE A 53 12.43 4.03 18.91
CA ILE A 53 11.09 4.05 18.36
C ILE A 53 11.15 3.51 16.94
N ILE A 54 10.39 2.46 16.66
CA ILE A 54 10.30 1.90 15.33
C ILE A 54 8.89 2.03 14.79
N GLU A 55 8.80 2.23 13.49
CA GLU A 55 7.51 2.21 12.79
C GLU A 55 7.31 0.85 12.19
N GLU A 56 6.16 0.26 12.47
CA GLU A 56 5.77 -1.03 11.91
C GLU A 56 4.42 -0.88 11.23
N PRO A 57 4.21 -1.57 10.09
CA PRO A 57 2.88 -1.56 9.48
C PRO A 57 1.83 -2.03 10.47
N LEU A 58 0.72 -1.32 10.51
CA LEU A 58 -0.39 -1.68 11.38
C LEU A 58 -1.02 -3.00 10.95
N PHE A 59 -1.08 -3.21 9.64
CA PHE A 59 -1.59 -4.46 9.05
C PHE A 59 -0.47 -5.09 8.25
N ARG A 60 -0.05 -6.28 8.65
CA ARG A 60 1.01 -6.99 7.95
C ARG A 60 0.54 -7.46 6.59
N SER A 61 1.38 -7.22 5.58
CA SER A 61 1.15 -7.65 4.21
C SER A 61 -0.03 -6.97 3.52
N TYR A 62 -0.56 -5.88 4.07
CA TYR A 62 -1.66 -5.15 3.46
C TYR A 62 -1.27 -3.71 3.21
N VAL A 63 -1.65 -3.21 2.04
CA VAL A 63 -1.50 -1.81 1.69
C VAL A 63 -2.80 -1.36 1.04
N PHE A 64 -3.22 -0.16 1.36
CA PHE A 64 -4.43 0.41 0.78
C PHE A 64 -4.05 1.25 -0.43
N VAL A 65 -4.81 1.12 -1.51
CA VAL A 65 -4.59 1.90 -2.72
C VAL A 65 -5.90 2.51 -3.18
N LYS A 66 -5.82 3.72 -3.69
CA LYS A 66 -6.98 4.40 -4.26
C LYS A 66 -6.74 4.52 -5.75
N ILE A 67 -7.47 3.73 -6.53
CA ILE A 67 -7.22 3.59 -7.95
C ILE A 67 -8.49 3.53 -8.76
N GLU A 68 -8.34 3.84 -10.04
CA GLU A 68 -9.34 3.60 -11.05
C GLU A 68 -9.27 2.15 -11.49
N LYS A 69 -10.35 1.69 -12.09
CA LYS A 69 -10.43 0.33 -12.61
C LYS A 69 -9.26 -0.01 -13.54
N GLU A 70 -8.85 0.94 -14.35
CA GLU A 70 -7.80 0.72 -15.34
C GLU A 70 -6.41 0.59 -14.72
N GLU A 71 -6.25 1.00 -13.48
CA GLU A 71 -4.96 0.95 -12.81
C GLU A 71 -4.68 -0.40 -12.13
N HIS A 72 -5.64 -1.33 -12.17
CA HIS A 72 -5.45 -2.64 -11.55
C HIS A 72 -4.21 -3.36 -12.05
N SER A 73 -4.02 -3.39 -13.36
CA SER A 73 -2.86 -4.07 -13.95
C SER A 73 -1.55 -3.43 -13.52
N LYS A 74 -1.55 -2.10 -13.42
CA LYS A 74 -0.37 -1.37 -13.01
C LYS A 74 0.01 -1.71 -11.57
N VAL A 75 -0.98 -1.80 -10.70
CA VAL A 75 -0.76 -2.17 -9.31
C VAL A 75 -0.25 -3.60 -9.22
N LEU A 76 -0.89 -4.52 -9.93
CA LEU A 76 -0.49 -5.93 -9.91
C LEU A 76 0.92 -6.14 -10.47
N GLY A 77 1.35 -5.27 -11.37
CA GLY A 77 2.70 -5.35 -11.94
C GLY A 77 3.79 -4.78 -11.03
N THR A 78 3.42 -4.19 -9.90
CA THR A 78 4.39 -3.62 -8.98
C THR A 78 5.07 -4.72 -8.19
N ILE A 79 6.39 -4.64 -8.09
CA ILE A 79 7.17 -5.62 -7.32
C ILE A 79 6.70 -5.62 -5.86
N GLY A 80 6.49 -6.80 -5.31
CA GLY A 80 6.06 -6.96 -3.94
C GLY A 80 4.56 -7.11 -3.76
N VAL A 81 3.78 -6.73 -4.77
CA VAL A 81 2.34 -6.91 -4.77
C VAL A 81 2.00 -8.34 -5.15
N VAL A 82 1.22 -9.02 -4.33
CA VAL A 82 0.81 -10.40 -4.61
C VAL A 82 -0.53 -10.41 -5.33
N ASN A 83 -1.51 -9.74 -4.77
CA ASN A 83 -2.84 -9.74 -5.37
C ASN A 83 -3.71 -8.70 -4.66
N PHE A 84 -4.88 -8.46 -5.20
CA PHE A 84 -5.91 -7.70 -4.51
C PHE A 84 -6.67 -8.61 -3.57
N LEU A 85 -7.10 -8.06 -2.43
CA LEU A 85 -8.05 -8.78 -1.59
C LEU A 85 -9.45 -8.67 -2.19
N TYR A 86 -9.69 -7.59 -2.84
CA TYR A 86 -10.90 -7.35 -3.60
C TYR A 86 -10.60 -6.51 -4.78
#